data_06f42ccda144f61956411698d140dc45
#
_entry.id   06f42ccda144f61956411698d140dc45
#
_cell.length_a   1.000
_cell.length_b   1.000
_cell.length_c   1.000
_cell.angle_alpha   90.00
_cell.angle_beta   90.00
_cell.angle_gamma   90.00
#
_symmetry.space_group_name_H-M   'P 1'
#
loop_
_entity.id
_entity.type
_entity.pdbx_description
1 polymer ?
#
loop_
_entity_poly.entity_id
_entity_poly.type
_entity_poly.pdbx_seq_one_letter_code
_entity_poly.pdbx_strand_id
1 'polypeptide(L)'
;VPTGSTQTNIIPPLASAELDVRLLPDEDTVAFRRELVRVIGDSSVHIEVLPGVMPSYSAEINTPLVRAVEEEIAELLPGVLVTTPLAAGATDRPTYSHLGLQAYGLEPYIVEDSEEVRGVHGVDERLSIANIEFGLKLITGVLQRIQ
;
A
#
# COMPACT_ATOMS: atom_id res chain seq x y z
N VAL A 1 -17.48 -2.98 -5.79
CA VAL A 1 -18.16 -3.64 -6.92
C VAL A 1 -19.67 -3.50 -6.72
N PRO A 2 -20.41 -2.83 -7.62
CA PRO A 2 -21.85 -2.72 -7.50
C PRO A 2 -22.52 -4.06 -7.87
N THR A 3 -23.53 -4.44 -7.10
CA THR A 3 -24.37 -5.62 -7.34
C THR A 3 -25.85 -5.24 -7.26
N GLY A 4 -26.67 -5.91 -8.04
CA GLY A 4 -28.10 -5.65 -8.11
C GLY A 4 -28.83 -6.79 -8.80
N SER A 5 -29.69 -6.49 -9.79
CA SER A 5 -30.37 -7.52 -10.58
C SER A 5 -29.44 -8.23 -11.55
N THR A 6 -29.65 -9.53 -11.74
CA THR A 6 -28.99 -10.33 -12.79
C THR A 6 -29.68 -10.17 -14.16
N GLN A 7 -30.82 -9.50 -14.21
CA GLN A 7 -31.64 -9.29 -15.42
C GLN A 7 -31.78 -7.79 -15.69
N THR A 8 -31.58 -7.37 -16.92
CA THR A 8 -31.57 -5.96 -17.33
C THR A 8 -32.95 -5.29 -17.26
N ASN A 9 -34.00 -6.05 -17.28
CA ASN A 9 -35.41 -5.58 -17.25
C ASN A 9 -36.10 -5.71 -15.88
N ILE A 10 -35.33 -6.06 -14.84
CA ILE A 10 -35.84 -6.20 -13.47
C ILE A 10 -35.18 -5.17 -12.58
N ILE A 11 -35.99 -4.33 -11.92
CA ILE A 11 -35.52 -3.43 -10.88
C ILE A 11 -35.30 -4.26 -9.60
N PRO A 12 -34.06 -4.35 -9.09
CA PRO A 12 -33.79 -5.13 -7.90
C PRO A 12 -34.36 -4.45 -6.65
N PRO A 13 -34.84 -5.22 -5.67
CA PRO A 13 -35.33 -4.67 -4.40
C PRO A 13 -34.18 -4.19 -3.51
N LEU A 14 -32.98 -4.64 -3.77
CA LEU A 14 -31.76 -4.28 -3.06
C LEU A 14 -30.60 -4.12 -4.06
N ALA A 15 -29.80 -3.10 -3.86
CA ALA A 15 -28.53 -2.93 -4.54
C ALA A 15 -27.44 -2.64 -3.51
N SER A 16 -26.25 -3.12 -3.75
CA SER A 16 -25.08 -2.85 -2.89
C SER A 16 -23.86 -2.47 -3.72
N ALA A 17 -22.95 -1.75 -3.09
CA ALA A 17 -21.66 -1.42 -3.68
C ALA A 17 -20.58 -1.52 -2.60
N GLU A 18 -19.49 -2.16 -2.93
CA GLU A 18 -18.26 -2.14 -2.11
C GLU A 18 -17.34 -1.05 -2.61
N LEU A 19 -16.83 -0.24 -1.68
CA LEU A 19 -15.87 0.82 -1.91
C LEU A 19 -14.56 0.49 -1.18
N ASP A 20 -13.46 0.39 -1.91
CA ASP A 20 -12.12 0.41 -1.35
C ASP A 20 -11.69 1.87 -1.22
N VAL A 21 -11.62 2.35 0.01
CA VAL A 21 -11.30 3.74 0.33
C VAL A 21 -9.94 3.78 1.02
N ARG A 22 -9.03 4.56 0.46
CA ARG A 22 -7.67 4.73 0.98
C ARG A 22 -7.49 6.14 1.50
N LEU A 23 -7.47 6.27 2.81
CA LEU A 23 -7.32 7.54 3.51
C LEU A 23 -5.85 7.86 3.77
N LEU A 24 -5.53 9.13 3.94
CA LEU A 24 -4.23 9.56 4.41
C LEU A 24 -3.98 9.05 5.85
N PRO A 25 -2.71 8.90 6.26
CA PRO A 25 -2.37 8.36 7.57
C PRO A 25 -3.04 9.06 8.77
N ASP A 26 -3.26 10.37 8.67
CA ASP A 26 -3.80 11.19 9.76
C ASP A 26 -5.32 11.43 9.65
N GLU A 27 -5.98 10.81 8.68
CA GLU A 27 -7.41 10.98 8.48
C GLU A 27 -8.24 10.18 9.48
N ASP A 28 -9.23 10.84 10.08
CA ASP A 28 -10.20 10.21 10.97
C ASP A 28 -11.25 9.42 10.16
N THR A 29 -11.18 8.11 10.25
CA THR A 29 -12.11 7.19 9.56
C THR A 29 -13.57 7.41 9.96
N VAL A 30 -13.82 7.83 11.22
CA VAL A 30 -15.17 8.13 11.71
C VAL A 30 -15.69 9.44 11.11
N ALA A 31 -14.83 10.44 11.01
CA ALA A 31 -15.17 11.71 10.35
C ALA A 31 -15.43 11.49 8.87
N PHE A 32 -14.60 10.72 8.20
CA PHE A 32 -14.79 10.34 6.79
C PHE A 32 -16.15 9.65 6.57
N ARG A 33 -16.49 8.66 7.39
CA ARG A 33 -17.79 7.97 7.30
C ARG A 33 -18.97 8.93 7.48
N ARG A 34 -18.88 9.85 8.44
CA ARG A 34 -19.92 10.87 8.64
C ARG A 34 -20.09 11.77 7.42
N GLU A 35 -18.97 12.16 6.81
CA GLU A 35 -19.00 12.98 5.60
C GLU A 35 -19.61 12.20 4.43
N LEU A 36 -19.27 10.92 4.28
CA LEU A 36 -19.86 10.05 3.25
C LEU A 36 -21.40 9.96 3.41
N VAL A 37 -21.90 9.75 4.62
CA VAL A 37 -23.35 9.77 4.92
C VAL A 37 -23.97 11.10 4.53
N ARG A 38 -23.31 12.22 4.89
CA ARG A 38 -23.77 13.57 4.55
C ARG A 38 -23.85 13.81 3.04
N VAL A 39 -22.85 13.37 2.30
CA VAL A 39 -22.79 13.55 0.83
C VAL A 39 -23.83 12.70 0.12
N ILE A 40 -24.06 11.46 0.57
CA ILE A 40 -25.10 10.59 0.00
C ILE A 40 -26.48 11.22 0.23
N GLY A 41 -26.74 11.78 1.40
CA GLY A 41 -27.98 12.53 1.70
C GLY A 41 -29.26 11.70 1.65
N ASP A 42 -29.17 10.37 1.60
CA ASP A 42 -30.30 9.44 1.53
C ASP A 42 -30.28 8.51 2.74
N SER A 43 -31.28 8.62 3.60
CA SER A 43 -31.41 7.81 4.83
C SER A 43 -31.74 6.34 4.57
N SER A 44 -32.13 5.96 3.36
CA SER A 44 -32.36 4.57 2.97
C SER A 44 -31.07 3.82 2.65
N VAL A 45 -29.95 4.54 2.46
CA VAL A 45 -28.65 3.95 2.21
C VAL A 45 -27.96 3.59 3.52
N HIS A 46 -27.69 2.30 3.71
CA HIS A 46 -26.95 1.79 4.86
C HIS A 46 -25.46 1.67 4.49
N ILE A 47 -24.60 2.25 5.34
CA ILE A 47 -23.14 2.16 5.19
C ILE A 47 -22.61 1.24 6.28
N GLU A 48 -21.99 0.16 5.89
CA GLU A 48 -21.34 -0.80 6.75
C GLU A 48 -19.85 -0.82 6.47
N VAL A 49 -19.04 -0.91 7.55
CA VAL A 49 -17.59 -1.12 7.42
C VAL A 49 -17.34 -2.61 7.41
N LEU A 50 -16.81 -3.11 6.31
CA LEU A 50 -16.50 -4.53 6.17
C LEU A 50 -15.31 -4.94 7.06
N PRO A 51 -15.23 -6.21 7.47
CA PRO A 51 -14.07 -6.74 8.17
C PRO A 51 -12.79 -6.59 7.35
N GLY A 52 -11.63 -6.47 8.03
CA GLY A 52 -10.34 -6.40 7.37
C GLY A 52 -9.86 -4.97 7.07
N VAL A 53 -10.52 -3.96 7.64
CA VAL A 53 -10.01 -2.58 7.57
C VAL A 53 -8.63 -2.52 8.24
N MET A 54 -7.63 -2.13 7.45
CA MET A 54 -6.28 -1.93 7.94
C MET A 54 -6.15 -0.49 8.46
N PRO A 55 -5.60 -0.30 9.67
CA PRO A 55 -5.31 1.05 10.15
C PRO A 55 -4.24 1.71 9.28
N SER A 56 -4.28 3.02 9.19
CA SER A 56 -3.20 3.79 8.57
C SER A 56 -1.90 3.61 9.38
N TYR A 57 -0.77 3.69 8.69
CA TYR A 57 0.54 3.54 9.30
C TYR A 57 1.53 4.53 8.71
N SER A 58 2.18 5.28 9.59
CA SER A 58 3.30 6.15 9.26
C SER A 58 4.52 5.72 10.07
N ALA A 59 5.64 5.45 9.42
CA ALA A 59 6.88 5.06 10.08
C ALA A 59 7.76 6.30 10.32
N GLU A 60 8.54 6.28 11.42
CA GLU A 60 9.62 7.24 11.65
C GLU A 60 10.72 7.06 10.61
N ILE A 61 11.10 8.14 9.92
CA ILE A 61 12.09 8.07 8.85
C ILE A 61 13.52 8.39 9.31
N ASN A 62 13.67 9.03 10.46
CA ASN A 62 15.00 9.36 10.98
C ASN A 62 15.59 8.22 11.83
N THR A 63 15.77 7.06 11.23
CA THR A 63 16.24 5.84 11.91
C THR A 63 17.54 5.31 11.31
N PRO A 64 18.29 4.49 12.06
CA PRO A 64 19.50 3.86 11.53
C PRO A 64 19.24 3.03 10.27
N LEU A 65 18.09 2.35 10.20
CA LEU A 65 17.72 1.54 9.04
C LEU A 65 17.50 2.39 7.79
N VAL A 66 16.78 3.50 7.91
CA VAL A 66 16.54 4.40 6.76
C VAL A 66 17.87 4.99 6.28
N ARG A 67 18.76 5.43 7.19
CA ARG A 67 20.09 5.90 6.82
C ARG A 67 20.93 4.84 6.13
N ALA A 68 20.89 3.59 6.60
CA ALA A 68 21.58 2.48 5.95
C ALA A 68 21.09 2.24 4.53
N VAL A 69 19.78 2.36 4.28
CA VAL A 69 19.21 2.29 2.93
C VAL A 69 19.71 3.45 2.06
N GLU A 70 19.68 4.68 2.57
CA GLU A 70 20.15 5.86 1.83
C GLU A 70 21.63 5.74 1.44
N GLU A 71 22.48 5.31 2.37
CA GLU A 71 23.90 5.10 2.12
C GLU A 71 24.17 3.99 1.10
N GLU A 72 23.48 2.86 1.22
CA GLU A 72 23.64 1.76 0.28
C GLU A 72 23.15 2.12 -1.12
N ILE A 73 22.02 2.82 -1.23
CA ILE A 73 21.53 3.32 -2.52
C ILE A 73 22.50 4.32 -3.13
N ALA A 74 23.10 5.20 -2.34
CA ALA A 74 24.08 6.15 -2.85
C ALA A 74 25.33 5.46 -3.44
N GLU A 75 25.71 4.29 -2.92
CA GLU A 75 26.81 3.48 -3.48
C GLU A 75 26.39 2.69 -4.72
N LEU A 76 25.23 2.04 -4.69
CA LEU A 76 24.75 1.21 -5.79
C LEU A 76 24.26 2.03 -6.98
N LEU A 77 23.64 3.17 -6.72
CA LEU A 77 23.00 4.03 -7.72
C LEU A 77 23.39 5.51 -7.48
N PRO A 78 24.62 5.93 -7.80
CA PRO A 78 25.08 7.29 -7.57
C PRO A 78 24.16 8.34 -8.21
N GLY A 79 23.72 9.32 -7.42
CA GLY A 79 22.85 10.41 -7.87
C GLY A 79 21.35 10.13 -7.76
N VAL A 80 20.94 8.95 -7.34
CA VAL A 80 19.54 8.63 -7.02
C VAL A 80 19.21 9.12 -5.61
N LEU A 81 18.03 9.72 -5.47
CA LEU A 81 17.52 10.18 -4.17
C LEU A 81 16.54 9.16 -3.60
N VAL A 82 16.72 8.81 -2.34
CA VAL A 82 15.75 8.02 -1.58
C VAL A 82 14.64 8.95 -1.11
N THR A 83 13.39 8.56 -1.37
CA THR A 83 12.20 9.32 -0.96
C THR A 83 11.21 8.42 -0.24
N THR A 84 10.30 9.02 0.50
CA THR A 84 9.26 8.31 1.25
C THR A 84 7.88 8.60 0.65
N PRO A 85 7.48 7.90 -0.41
CA PRO A 85 6.18 8.11 -1.03
C PRO A 85 5.05 7.58 -0.15
N LEU A 86 3.86 8.15 -0.33
CA LEU A 86 2.65 7.56 0.20
C LEU A 86 2.33 6.28 -0.59
N ALA A 87 2.44 5.13 0.08
CA ALA A 87 2.06 3.87 -0.52
C ALA A 87 0.55 3.65 -0.38
N ALA A 88 -0.15 3.57 -1.50
CA ALA A 88 -1.58 3.29 -1.54
C ALA A 88 -1.92 1.79 -1.34
N GLY A 89 -0.92 0.90 -1.36
CA GLY A 89 -1.07 -0.53 -1.14
C GLY A 89 -1.24 -0.92 0.34
N ALA A 90 -1.98 -1.97 0.61
CA ALA A 90 -2.04 -2.58 1.93
C ALA A 90 -0.82 -3.49 2.16
N THR A 91 -0.30 -3.50 3.40
CA THR A 91 0.82 -4.37 3.82
C THR A 91 0.64 -4.74 5.29
N ASP A 92 1.45 -5.67 5.78
CA ASP A 92 1.44 -6.09 7.20
C ASP A 92 2.09 -5.08 8.15
N ARG A 93 2.62 -3.96 7.65
CA ARG A 93 3.30 -2.93 8.47
C ARG A 93 2.50 -2.46 9.68
N PRO A 94 1.19 -2.16 9.58
CA PRO A 94 0.40 -1.77 10.75
C PRO A 94 0.38 -2.84 11.84
N THR A 95 0.34 -4.12 11.45
CA THR A 95 0.37 -5.24 12.41
C THR A 95 1.68 -5.28 13.20
N TYR A 96 2.82 -5.10 12.51
CA TYR A 96 4.12 -5.03 13.20
C TYR A 96 4.23 -3.81 14.10
N SER A 97 3.66 -2.68 13.71
CA SER A 97 3.62 -1.47 14.53
C SER A 97 2.91 -1.69 15.87
N HIS A 98 1.81 -2.45 15.89
CA HIS A 98 1.12 -2.81 17.13
C HIS A 98 1.97 -3.67 18.07
N LEU A 99 2.98 -4.35 17.55
CA LEU A 99 3.97 -5.09 18.32
C LEU A 99 5.16 -4.24 18.77
N GLY A 100 5.13 -2.92 18.51
CA GLY A 100 6.21 -2.00 18.85
C GLY A 100 7.39 -2.02 17.88
N LEU A 101 7.23 -2.66 16.72
CA LEU A 101 8.26 -2.74 15.68
C LEU A 101 8.11 -1.60 14.67
N GLN A 102 9.24 -1.04 14.24
CA GLN A 102 9.27 -0.13 13.08
C GLN A 102 9.34 -0.96 11.81
N ALA A 103 8.34 -0.83 10.96
CA ALA A 103 8.25 -1.59 9.71
C ALA A 103 8.22 -0.64 8.50
N TYR A 104 9.05 -0.91 7.51
CA TYR A 104 9.20 -0.09 6.31
C TYR A 104 8.83 -0.91 5.08
N GLY A 105 8.27 -0.25 4.08
CA GLY A 105 8.11 -0.81 2.74
C GLY A 105 9.35 -0.45 1.91
N LEU A 106 10.09 -1.45 1.48
CA LEU A 106 11.18 -1.32 0.54
C LEU A 106 10.96 -2.32 -0.58
N GLU A 107 10.89 -1.82 -1.79
CA GLU A 107 10.82 -2.63 -3.00
C GLU A 107 12.23 -2.67 -3.61
N PRO A 108 13.02 -3.73 -3.33
CA PRO A 108 14.43 -3.78 -3.67
C PRO A 108 14.64 -4.21 -5.13
N TYR A 109 14.04 -3.49 -6.05
CA TYR A 109 14.20 -3.70 -7.50
C TYR A 109 14.08 -2.38 -8.27
N ILE A 110 14.65 -2.35 -9.45
CA ILE A 110 14.60 -1.20 -10.36
C ILE A 110 13.47 -1.46 -11.36
N VAL A 111 12.52 -0.53 -11.43
CA VAL A 111 11.44 -0.59 -12.42
C VAL A 111 11.95 -0.03 -13.73
N GLU A 112 12.46 -0.88 -14.60
CA GLU A 112 12.93 -0.50 -15.94
C GLU A 112 11.89 -0.76 -17.03
N ASP A 113 11.03 -1.76 -16.84
CA ASP A 113 10.03 -2.16 -17.82
C ASP A 113 8.59 -2.07 -17.30
N SER A 114 7.75 -1.46 -18.10
CA SER A 114 6.31 -1.39 -17.83
C SER A 114 5.61 -2.77 -17.85
N GLU A 115 6.23 -3.81 -18.41
CA GLU A 115 5.68 -5.16 -18.41
C GLU A 115 5.85 -5.84 -17.05
N GLU A 116 6.95 -5.62 -16.34
CA GLU A 116 7.14 -6.13 -14.97
C GLU A 116 6.06 -5.55 -14.04
N VAL A 117 5.80 -4.25 -14.14
CA VAL A 117 4.75 -3.57 -13.33
C VAL A 117 3.34 -4.08 -13.66
N ARG A 118 3.05 -4.31 -14.94
CA ARG A 118 1.74 -4.81 -15.38
C ARG A 118 1.46 -6.25 -14.94
N GLY A 119 2.52 -7.03 -14.69
CA GLY A 119 2.43 -8.41 -14.23
C GLY A 119 2.09 -8.56 -12.75
N VAL A 120 2.26 -7.52 -11.93
CA VAL A 120 2.01 -7.57 -10.49
C VAL A 120 0.59 -8.02 -10.20
N HIS A 121 0.45 -9.05 -9.34
CA HIS A 121 -0.82 -9.75 -9.05
C HIS A 121 -1.47 -10.46 -10.24
N GLY A 122 -0.75 -10.58 -11.36
CA GLY A 122 -1.22 -11.25 -12.57
C GLY A 122 -0.85 -12.73 -12.63
N VAL A 123 -1.33 -13.41 -13.68
CA VAL A 123 -1.07 -14.85 -13.91
C VAL A 123 0.39 -15.10 -14.30
N ASP A 124 1.08 -14.11 -14.85
CA ASP A 124 2.43 -14.21 -15.39
C ASP A 124 3.35 -13.16 -14.74
N GLU A 125 3.21 -13.02 -13.42
CA GLU A 125 4.06 -12.14 -12.62
C GLU A 125 5.51 -12.60 -12.69
N ARG A 126 6.40 -11.68 -13.00
CA ARG A 126 7.81 -11.98 -13.22
C ARG A 126 8.70 -10.87 -12.67
N LEU A 127 9.91 -11.25 -12.30
CA LEU A 127 10.97 -10.35 -11.89
C LEU A 127 12.24 -10.73 -12.66
N SER A 128 12.97 -9.76 -13.18
CA SER A 128 14.22 -10.01 -13.89
C SER A 128 15.31 -10.54 -12.97
N ILE A 129 16.22 -11.36 -13.50
CA ILE A 129 17.39 -11.87 -12.76
C ILE A 129 18.24 -10.71 -12.27
N ALA A 130 18.41 -9.66 -13.09
CA ALA A 130 19.14 -8.46 -12.72
C ALA A 130 18.52 -7.75 -11.48
N ASN A 131 17.21 -7.70 -11.38
CA ASN A 131 16.52 -7.16 -10.22
C ASN A 131 16.68 -8.03 -8.97
N ILE A 132 16.70 -9.35 -9.12
CA ILE A 132 17.01 -10.25 -8.00
C ILE A 132 18.45 -10.00 -7.49
N GLU A 133 19.42 -9.89 -8.40
CA GLU A 133 20.81 -9.59 -8.03
C GLU A 133 20.96 -8.23 -7.36
N PHE A 134 20.27 -7.20 -7.89
CA PHE A 134 20.25 -5.87 -7.29
C PHE A 134 19.66 -5.91 -5.89
N GLY A 135 18.49 -6.55 -5.73
CA GLY A 135 17.81 -6.66 -4.45
C GLY A 135 18.66 -7.38 -3.38
N LEU A 136 19.35 -8.46 -3.77
CA LEU A 136 20.27 -9.17 -2.87
C LEU A 136 21.44 -8.28 -2.42
N LYS A 137 22.03 -7.51 -3.34
CA LYS A 137 23.10 -6.56 -3.01
C LYS A 137 22.61 -5.49 -2.04
N LEU A 138 21.49 -4.84 -2.37
CA LEU A 138 20.89 -3.80 -1.55
C LEU A 138 20.58 -4.30 -0.12
N ILE A 139 19.83 -5.40 0.01
CA ILE A 139 19.47 -5.93 1.33
C ILE A 139 20.71 -6.35 2.13
N THR A 140 21.67 -7.00 1.48
CA THR A 140 22.91 -7.43 2.15
C THR A 140 23.71 -6.22 2.64
N GLY A 141 23.88 -5.20 1.82
CA GLY A 141 24.61 -3.97 2.20
C GLY A 141 23.92 -3.23 3.34
N VAL A 142 22.60 -3.08 3.29
CA VAL A 142 21.82 -2.48 4.39
C VAL A 142 22.01 -3.27 5.69
N LEU A 143 21.92 -4.60 5.67
CA LEU A 143 22.11 -5.43 6.87
C LEU A 143 23.53 -5.31 7.46
N GLN A 144 24.55 -5.13 6.62
CA GLN A 144 25.93 -4.91 7.10
C GLN A 144 26.13 -3.56 7.76
N ARG A 145 25.34 -2.55 7.39
CA ARG A 145 25.43 -1.18 7.95
C ARG A 145 24.72 -1.02 9.29
N ILE A 146 23.75 -1.86 9.59
CA ILE A 146 22.95 -1.79 10.83
C ILE A 146 23.44 -2.73 11.95
N GLN A 147 24.57 -3.39 11.74
CA GLN A 147 25.22 -4.26 12.77
C GLN A 147 25.92 -3.48 13.86
#